data_0d875787d81a4af71e31b4d5c8afb974
#
_entry.id   0d875787d81a4af71e31b4d5c8afb974
#
_cell.length_a   1.000
_cell.length_b   1.000
_cell.length_c   1.000
_cell.angle_alpha   90.00
_cell.angle_beta   90.00
_cell.angle_gamma   90.00
#
_symmetry.space_group_name_H-M   'P 1'
#
loop_
_entity.id
_entity.type
_entity.pdbx_description
1 polymer ?
#
loop_
_entity_poly.entity_id
_entity_poly.type
_entity_poly.pdbx_seq_one_letter_code
_entity_poly.pdbx_strand_id
1 'polypeptide(L)'
;MDKLISLIGLALLVSSAAAPVMAEERPRPGEESWLLFCEGCHRPDAEGPGAVMLQRRFGDERMAIKGNKTLAPEYIRSVVRHGLLEMAPLRQTDITDAELDLLIEFLASE
;
A
#
# COMPACT_ATOMS: atom_id res chain seq x y z
N MET A 1 -36.02 -36.74 61.15
CA MET A 1 -36.68 -36.79 59.84
C MET A 1 -36.16 -35.61 59.01
N ASP A 2 -35.01 -35.78 58.48
CA ASP A 2 -34.27 -34.69 57.80
C ASP A 2 -34.30 -34.89 56.31
N LYS A 3 -34.93 -33.95 55.63
CA LYS A 3 -34.95 -33.91 54.17
C LYS A 3 -33.74 -33.13 53.71
N LEU A 4 -32.69 -33.84 53.29
CA LEU A 4 -31.61 -33.25 52.54
C LEU A 4 -32.11 -32.86 51.15
N ILE A 5 -32.24 -31.59 50.88
CA ILE A 5 -32.47 -31.04 49.57
C ILE A 5 -31.12 -30.89 48.89
N SER A 6 -30.82 -31.78 47.98
CA SER A 6 -29.66 -31.74 47.15
C SER A 6 -29.89 -30.69 46.02
N LEU A 7 -29.26 -29.53 46.16
CA LEU A 7 -29.21 -28.52 45.10
C LEU A 7 -28.12 -28.90 44.13
N ILE A 8 -28.49 -29.52 43.02
CA ILE A 8 -27.61 -29.72 41.87
C ILE A 8 -27.52 -28.40 41.12
N GLY A 9 -26.42 -27.68 41.36
CA GLY A 9 -26.08 -26.49 40.60
C GLY A 9 -25.62 -26.86 39.19
N LEU A 10 -26.45 -26.63 38.21
CA LEU A 10 -26.12 -26.78 36.80
C LEU A 10 -25.25 -25.55 36.38
N ALA A 11 -23.93 -25.71 36.39
CA ALA A 11 -23.02 -24.72 35.87
C ALA A 11 -23.09 -24.71 34.33
N LEU A 12 -23.78 -23.75 33.76
CA LEU A 12 -23.74 -23.46 32.32
C LEU A 12 -22.38 -22.86 31.98
N LEU A 13 -21.49 -23.69 31.42
CA LEU A 13 -20.26 -23.24 30.78
C LEU A 13 -20.63 -22.54 29.47
N VAL A 14 -20.76 -21.23 29.50
CA VAL A 14 -20.85 -20.43 28.29
C VAL A 14 -19.48 -20.41 27.65
N SER A 15 -19.25 -21.31 26.70
CA SER A 15 -18.05 -21.31 25.87
C SER A 15 -18.15 -20.12 24.91
N SER A 16 -17.50 -19.03 25.26
CA SER A 16 -17.36 -17.88 24.38
C SER A 16 -16.36 -18.22 23.28
N ALA A 17 -16.85 -18.68 22.16
CA ALA A 17 -16.03 -18.83 20.96
C ALA A 17 -15.68 -17.43 20.45
N ALA A 18 -14.48 -16.94 20.79
CA ALA A 18 -13.92 -15.76 20.17
C ALA A 18 -13.66 -16.10 18.70
N ALA A 19 -14.49 -15.57 17.80
CA ALA A 19 -14.20 -15.61 16.38
C ALA A 19 -12.88 -14.87 16.13
N PRO A 20 -11.96 -15.39 15.31
CA PRO A 20 -10.75 -14.65 14.95
C PRO A 20 -11.21 -13.38 14.25
N VAL A 21 -10.92 -12.23 14.87
CA VAL A 21 -11.02 -10.93 14.22
C VAL A 21 -9.92 -10.94 13.17
N MET A 22 -10.28 -11.23 11.93
CA MET A 22 -9.42 -10.97 10.79
C MET A 22 -9.27 -9.45 10.77
N ALA A 23 -8.13 -8.96 11.24
CA ALA A 23 -7.78 -7.57 11.07
C ALA A 23 -7.72 -7.31 9.57
N GLU A 24 -8.69 -6.57 9.04
CA GLU A 24 -8.65 -6.08 7.67
C GLU A 24 -7.42 -5.19 7.57
N GLU A 25 -6.41 -5.69 6.85
CA GLU A 25 -5.14 -5.01 6.72
C GLU A 25 -5.39 -3.70 5.97
N ARG A 26 -5.27 -2.60 6.69
CA ARG A 26 -5.47 -1.27 6.10
C ARG A 26 -4.42 -1.05 5.02
N PRO A 27 -4.82 -0.59 3.82
CA PRO A 27 -3.86 -0.29 2.77
C PRO A 27 -2.86 0.77 3.25
N ARG A 28 -1.59 0.60 2.87
CA ARG A 28 -0.53 1.55 3.22
C ARG A 28 -0.83 2.93 2.65
N PRO A 29 -0.55 4.00 3.41
CA PRO A 29 -0.61 5.37 2.90
C PRO A 29 0.30 5.55 1.66
N GLY A 30 -0.07 6.47 0.77
CA GLY A 30 0.68 6.75 -0.44
C GLY A 30 2.13 7.14 -0.18
N GLU A 31 2.39 7.95 0.85
CA GLU A 31 3.74 8.33 1.27
C GLU A 31 4.59 7.12 1.68
N GLU A 32 4.03 6.19 2.43
CA GLU A 32 4.74 4.97 2.83
C GLU A 32 5.07 4.09 1.62
N SER A 33 4.13 3.93 0.70
CA SER A 33 4.37 3.24 -0.56
C SER A 33 5.44 3.92 -1.42
N TRP A 34 5.46 5.25 -1.44
CA TRP A 34 6.51 6.04 -2.09
C TRP A 34 7.89 5.73 -1.51
N LEU A 35 8.04 5.83 -0.19
CA LEU A 35 9.32 5.59 0.50
C LEU A 35 9.84 4.17 0.27
N LEU A 36 8.94 3.17 0.25
CA LEU A 36 9.31 1.77 0.10
C LEU A 36 9.71 1.39 -1.34
N PHE A 37 8.99 1.90 -2.34
CA PHE A 37 9.10 1.37 -3.70
C PHE A 37 9.62 2.37 -4.74
N CYS A 38 9.54 3.66 -4.48
CA CYS A 38 9.74 4.67 -5.51
C CYS A 38 10.92 5.59 -5.24
N GLU A 39 11.04 6.10 -4.02
CA GLU A 39 11.98 7.16 -3.67
C GLU A 39 13.43 6.82 -3.99
N GLY A 40 13.84 5.57 -3.76
CA GLY A 40 15.22 5.14 -4.02
C GLY A 40 15.70 5.40 -5.45
N CYS A 41 14.79 5.33 -6.43
CA CYS A 41 15.09 5.59 -7.84
C CYS A 41 14.57 6.95 -8.32
N HIS A 42 13.51 7.47 -7.73
CA HIS A 42 12.79 8.65 -8.19
C HIS A 42 12.89 9.85 -7.26
N ARG A 43 13.99 9.99 -6.53
CA ARG A 43 14.23 11.16 -5.68
C ARG A 43 14.16 12.44 -6.50
N PRO A 44 13.49 13.50 -5.97
CA PRO A 44 13.25 14.73 -6.72
C PRO A 44 14.51 15.58 -6.98
N ASP A 45 15.61 15.31 -6.30
CA ASP A 45 16.87 16.03 -6.36
C ASP A 45 17.82 15.57 -7.50
N ALA A 46 17.32 14.80 -8.44
CA ALA A 46 18.07 14.22 -9.56
C ALA A 46 19.25 13.29 -9.16
N GLU A 47 19.31 12.86 -7.91
CA GLU A 47 20.32 11.90 -7.46
C GLU A 47 19.87 10.45 -7.62
N GLY A 48 18.55 10.22 -7.77
CA GLY A 48 18.00 8.89 -8.04
C GLY A 48 18.25 8.45 -9.49
N PRO A 49 18.67 7.19 -9.72
CA PRO A 49 18.97 6.69 -11.06
C PRO A 49 17.78 6.76 -12.01
N GLY A 50 16.56 6.55 -11.52
CA GLY A 50 15.33 6.66 -12.30
C GLY A 50 15.04 8.09 -12.72
N ALA A 51 15.21 9.07 -11.83
CA ALA A 51 15.05 10.48 -12.16
C ALA A 51 16.02 10.93 -13.25
N VAL A 52 17.28 10.55 -13.13
CA VAL A 52 18.32 10.86 -14.15
C VAL A 52 17.99 10.22 -15.49
N MET A 53 17.52 8.99 -15.51
CA MET A 53 17.16 8.30 -16.75
C MET A 53 15.94 8.92 -17.41
N LEU A 54 14.93 9.31 -16.63
CA LEU A 54 13.76 10.02 -17.15
C LEU A 54 14.15 11.37 -17.76
N GLN A 55 15.00 12.13 -17.07
CA GLN A 55 15.50 13.40 -17.59
C GLN A 55 16.23 13.22 -18.93
N ARG A 56 17.14 12.28 -19.03
CA ARG A 56 17.92 12.02 -20.24
C ARG A 56 17.10 11.58 -21.43
N ARG A 57 16.04 10.80 -21.18
CA ARG A 57 15.22 10.24 -22.27
C ARG A 57 14.04 11.12 -22.67
N PHE A 58 13.45 11.81 -21.71
CA PHE A 58 12.17 12.51 -21.90
C PHE A 58 12.25 14.00 -21.59
N GLY A 59 13.41 14.51 -21.17
CA GLY A 59 13.63 15.93 -20.84
C GLY A 59 13.42 16.26 -19.36
N ASP A 60 13.79 17.48 -19.00
CA ASP A 60 13.78 17.97 -17.61
C ASP A 60 12.42 17.89 -16.94
N GLU A 61 11.34 18.09 -17.70
CA GLU A 61 9.97 18.06 -17.21
C GLU A 61 9.54 16.65 -16.71
N ARG A 62 10.24 15.61 -17.13
CA ARG A 62 9.97 14.23 -16.73
C ARG A 62 10.87 13.71 -15.63
N MET A 63 11.86 14.48 -15.21
CA MET A 63 12.80 14.08 -14.16
C MET A 63 12.08 13.75 -12.84
N ALA A 64 11.20 14.64 -12.39
CA ALA A 64 10.41 14.43 -11.20
C ALA A 64 9.05 13.82 -11.53
N ILE A 65 8.69 12.77 -10.81
CA ILE A 65 7.34 12.16 -10.91
C ILE A 65 6.40 12.66 -9.80
N LYS A 66 6.90 12.96 -8.60
CA LYS A 66 6.12 13.58 -7.54
C LYS A 66 5.83 15.03 -7.88
N GLY A 67 4.58 15.45 -7.75
CA GLY A 67 4.11 16.79 -8.11
C GLY A 67 3.99 17.02 -9.62
N ASN A 68 4.28 16.03 -10.45
CA ASN A 68 4.20 16.17 -11.90
C ASN A 68 2.77 15.96 -12.41
N LYS A 69 2.06 17.05 -12.60
CA LYS A 69 0.65 17.06 -13.05
C LYS A 69 0.48 16.65 -14.53
N THR A 70 1.56 16.45 -15.28
CA THR A 70 1.49 15.95 -16.66
C THR A 70 1.39 14.44 -16.76
N LEU A 71 1.58 13.73 -15.65
CA LEU A 71 1.45 12.28 -15.59
C LEU A 71 0.01 11.89 -15.25
N ALA A 72 -0.68 11.31 -16.23
CA ALA A 72 -2.03 10.81 -16.02
C ALA A 72 -2.03 9.63 -15.03
N PRO A 73 -3.03 9.53 -14.13
CA PRO A 73 -3.15 8.41 -13.19
C PRO A 73 -3.08 7.03 -13.84
N GLU A 74 -3.73 6.85 -14.98
CA GLU A 74 -3.75 5.59 -15.73
C GLU A 74 -2.38 5.24 -16.30
N TYR A 75 -1.60 6.25 -16.70
CA TYR A 75 -0.22 6.04 -17.15
C TYR A 75 0.66 5.57 -16.01
N ILE A 76 0.58 6.21 -14.82
CA ILE A 76 1.32 5.78 -13.62
C ILE A 76 0.95 4.34 -13.27
N ARG A 77 -0.34 4.02 -13.25
CA ARG A 77 -0.83 2.66 -12.97
C ARG A 77 -0.24 1.65 -13.95
N SER A 78 -0.27 1.96 -15.23
CA SER A 78 0.26 1.09 -16.27
C SER A 78 1.76 0.85 -16.11
N VAL A 79 2.54 1.91 -15.86
CA VAL A 79 3.99 1.81 -15.64
C VAL A 79 4.31 0.99 -14.40
N VAL A 80 3.61 1.20 -13.30
CA VAL A 80 3.84 0.42 -12.07
C VAL A 80 3.53 -1.06 -12.29
N ARG A 81 2.45 -1.39 -13.00
CA ARG A 81 2.04 -2.78 -13.22
C ARG A 81 2.85 -3.53 -14.28
N HIS A 82 3.32 -2.83 -15.31
CA HIS A 82 4.01 -3.46 -16.44
C HIS A 82 5.50 -3.14 -16.52
N GLY A 83 5.97 -2.17 -15.73
CA GLY A 83 7.32 -1.64 -15.83
C GLY A 83 7.50 -0.69 -17.03
N LEU A 84 8.64 -0.08 -17.08
CA LEU A 84 9.06 0.78 -18.20
C LEU A 84 10.59 0.75 -18.31
N LEU A 85 11.10 0.21 -19.38
CA LEU A 85 12.55 0.10 -19.63
C LEU A 85 13.26 -0.59 -18.44
N GLU A 86 14.12 0.11 -17.72
CA GLU A 86 14.84 -0.41 -16.55
C GLU A 86 13.97 -0.49 -15.28
N MET A 87 12.81 0.13 -15.27
CA MET A 87 11.89 0.05 -14.15
C MET A 87 11.15 -1.30 -14.17
N ALA A 88 11.40 -2.13 -13.17
CA ALA A 88 10.70 -3.40 -13.00
C ALA A 88 9.22 -3.19 -12.63
N PRO A 89 8.34 -4.09 -13.07
CA PRO A 89 6.93 -4.05 -12.66
C PRO A 89 6.77 -4.42 -11.18
N LEU A 90 5.80 -3.80 -10.51
CA LEU A 90 5.36 -4.17 -9.16
C LEU A 90 4.06 -4.98 -9.25
N ARG A 91 4.05 -6.12 -8.56
CA ARG A 91 2.90 -7.03 -8.53
C ARG A 91 1.88 -6.61 -7.49
N GLN A 92 0.70 -7.22 -7.54
CA GLN A 92 -0.33 -7.06 -6.51
C GLN A 92 0.15 -7.46 -5.10
N THR A 93 1.10 -8.38 -5.02
CA THR A 93 1.73 -8.80 -3.76
C THR A 93 2.74 -7.79 -3.21
N ASP A 94 3.25 -6.90 -4.05
CA ASP A 94 4.18 -5.85 -3.66
C ASP A 94 3.41 -4.58 -3.24
N ILE A 95 2.47 -4.18 -4.06
CA ILE A 95 1.57 -3.04 -3.83
C ILE A 95 0.17 -3.40 -4.36
N THR A 96 -0.83 -3.40 -3.49
CA THR A 96 -2.22 -3.67 -3.88
C THR A 96 -2.80 -2.54 -4.74
N ASP A 97 -3.93 -2.77 -5.41
CA ASP A 97 -4.57 -1.71 -6.20
C ASP A 97 -5.03 -0.53 -5.32
N ALA A 98 -5.53 -0.81 -4.12
CA ALA A 98 -5.90 0.24 -3.16
C ALA A 98 -4.70 1.08 -2.71
N GLU A 99 -3.55 0.45 -2.46
CA GLU A 99 -2.30 1.15 -2.12
C GLU A 99 -1.76 1.94 -3.32
N LEU A 100 -1.90 1.41 -4.53
CA LEU A 100 -1.50 2.10 -5.75
C LEU A 100 -2.38 3.34 -6.01
N ASP A 101 -3.68 3.27 -5.71
CA ASP A 101 -4.56 4.45 -5.77
C ASP A 101 -4.09 5.54 -4.81
N LEU A 102 -3.80 5.19 -3.56
CA LEU A 102 -3.26 6.13 -2.56
C LEU A 102 -1.87 6.69 -2.96
N LEU A 103 -1.03 5.87 -3.58
CA LEU A 103 0.26 6.32 -4.10
C LEU A 103 0.06 7.35 -5.24
N ILE A 104 -0.85 7.10 -6.17
CA ILE A 104 -1.15 8.02 -7.27
C ILE A 104 -1.66 9.37 -6.73
N GLU A 105 -2.54 9.35 -5.73
CA GLU A 105 -3.00 10.57 -5.06
C GLU A 105 -1.84 11.32 -4.39
N PHE A 106 -0.95 10.60 -3.71
CA PHE A 106 0.24 11.19 -3.10
C PHE A 106 1.18 11.81 -4.14
N LEU A 107 1.40 11.16 -5.27
CA LEU A 107 2.23 11.69 -6.36
C LEU A 107 1.65 12.96 -6.97
N ALA A 108 0.33 13.10 -7.01
CA ALA A 108 -0.34 14.30 -7.50
C ALA A 108 -0.34 15.46 -6.49
N SER A 109 -0.05 15.18 -5.21
CA SER A 109 0.06 16.21 -4.18
C SER A 109 1.38 17.00 -4.29
N GLU A 110 1.35 18.24 -3.88
CA GLU A 110 2.53 19.12 -3.80
C GLU A 110 3.38 18.82 -2.56
#